data_e150d488274946aa14077a3ba7bbc364
#
_entry.id   e150d488274946aa14077a3ba7bbc364
#
_cell.length_a   1.000
_cell.length_b   1.000
_cell.length_c   1.000
_cell.angle_alpha   90.00
_cell.angle_beta   90.00
_cell.angle_gamma   90.00
#
_symmetry.space_group_name_H-M   'P 1'
#
loop_
_entity.id
_entity.type
_entity.pdbx_description
1 polymer ?
#
loop_
_entity_poly.entity_id
_entity_poly.type
_entity_poly.pdbx_seq_one_letter_code
_entity_poly.pdbx_strand_id
1 'polypeptide(L)'
;MAVQAPAERPVDEIPPLKRLLPLGFQHVLAMYAGAVAVPLIVGGAMVGAGRLQQSDIVHLIMADLFVAGIATVIQAVGFWRFGVRLPLMQGVTFAAVGPMITIGLNHGVTTIYGSVIACGLFMMALAPVFGKLIRFFPPLVTGTIILIIGVSLMRVAAGWFGGGTATGVDFGSPAAIGMGFFTLVVIIAIERFAPEGLRRVSILLGLLVGTVVAIPFGMADWSHMGDYDWVGFVTPFQFGMPAFEVSSIIALLIVAIVIMTETTGDIVAVGEIVDEKITPQRLADGLRADGLGTVIGGIFNTFPYTAFAQNVGLVAITGVRTRHVATVAGVILVLLGLLPKMAAVVEGIPLPVLGGAGVALFGMVAASGVRTLSKVAFTNTNILVVAISIGVAMLTEAKLYYTDRTLGDGPVNVSLDLYHQFPDWFQTIFHSGISAGAITAILLNLLLNTRPTDELAGDLAGHDAPRGALPDPLDALRAADPATPPQRLRQLAEDRPELRTIIVTNPATDRETCTWIREQGDEQVAAVCRKWDEVTDGRFSTRGG
;
A
#
# COMPACT_ATOMS: atom_id res chain seq x y z
N MET A 1 6.36 43.32 26.17
CA MET A 1 6.46 42.32 25.08
C MET A 1 5.39 41.27 25.31
N ALA A 2 4.32 41.31 24.54
CA ALA A 2 3.31 40.25 24.59
C ALA A 2 3.93 38.99 23.96
N VAL A 3 4.02 37.92 24.74
CA VAL A 3 4.40 36.60 24.22
C VAL A 3 3.28 36.21 23.25
N GLN A 4 3.57 36.27 21.95
CA GLN A 4 2.68 35.70 20.95
C GLN A 4 2.51 34.22 21.29
N ALA A 5 1.26 33.79 21.52
CA ALA A 5 0.94 32.39 21.63
C ALA A 5 1.49 31.67 20.37
N PRO A 6 2.13 30.49 20.52
CA PRO A 6 2.62 29.75 19.36
C PRO A 6 1.45 29.52 18.41
N ALA A 7 1.64 29.82 17.14
CA ALA A 7 0.63 29.63 16.11
C ALA A 7 0.16 28.16 16.21
N GLU A 8 -1.13 27.94 16.39
CA GLU A 8 -1.72 26.59 16.46
C GLU A 8 -1.38 25.88 15.13
N ARG A 9 -0.76 24.71 15.24
CA ARG A 9 -0.42 23.93 14.06
C ARG A 9 -1.72 23.43 13.42
N PRO A 10 -1.87 23.53 12.09
CA PRO A 10 -3.10 23.10 11.39
C PRO A 10 -3.50 21.64 11.71
N VAL A 11 -2.52 20.80 12.04
CA VAL A 11 -2.75 19.39 12.41
C VAL A 11 -3.44 19.23 13.77
N ASP A 12 -3.32 20.17 14.66
CA ASP A 12 -3.91 20.17 16.00
C ASP A 12 -5.22 20.97 16.08
N GLU A 13 -5.65 21.63 14.99
CA GLU A 13 -6.93 22.35 14.93
C GLU A 13 -8.10 21.41 15.22
N ILE A 14 -9.05 21.84 16.06
CA ILE A 14 -10.27 21.09 16.38
C ILE A 14 -11.47 21.75 15.68
N PRO A 15 -11.82 21.33 14.46
CA PRO A 15 -13.00 21.83 13.78
C PRO A 15 -14.28 21.44 14.54
N PRO A 16 -15.39 22.17 14.36
CA PRO A 16 -16.66 21.81 14.98
C PRO A 16 -17.12 20.41 14.56
N LEU A 17 -17.76 19.68 15.47
CA LEU A 17 -18.17 18.28 15.29
C LEU A 17 -19.03 18.09 14.02
N LYS A 18 -19.87 19.08 13.67
CA LYS A 18 -20.69 19.07 12.44
C LYS A 18 -19.84 18.93 11.16
N ARG A 19 -18.58 19.39 11.17
CA ARG A 19 -17.64 19.26 10.05
C ARG A 19 -16.80 17.99 10.18
N LEU A 20 -16.42 17.61 11.40
CA LEU A 20 -15.62 16.42 11.67
C LEU A 20 -16.35 15.11 11.36
N LEU A 21 -17.65 15.00 11.70
CA LEU A 21 -18.43 13.77 11.50
C LEU A 21 -18.50 13.35 10.02
N PRO A 22 -18.91 14.20 9.06
CA PRO A 22 -18.96 13.81 7.66
C PRO A 22 -17.56 13.45 7.10
N LEU A 23 -16.53 14.19 7.49
CA LEU A 23 -15.16 13.95 7.06
C LEU A 23 -14.61 12.63 7.64
N GLY A 24 -14.84 12.39 8.94
CA GLY A 24 -14.48 11.13 9.58
C GLY A 24 -15.20 9.94 8.95
N PHE A 25 -16.49 10.08 8.67
CA PHE A 25 -17.26 9.06 7.98
C PHE A 25 -16.74 8.80 6.56
N GLN A 26 -16.33 9.85 5.83
CA GLN A 26 -15.69 9.70 4.51
C GLN A 26 -14.39 8.89 4.60
N HIS A 27 -13.57 9.08 5.63
CA HIS A 27 -12.38 8.29 5.87
C HIS A 27 -12.71 6.81 6.13
N VAL A 28 -13.75 6.54 6.91
CA VAL A 28 -14.25 5.17 7.14
C VAL A 28 -14.68 4.53 5.83
N LEU A 29 -15.51 5.19 5.04
CA LEU A 29 -16.00 4.65 3.77
C LEU A 29 -14.86 4.36 2.78
N ALA A 30 -13.81 5.19 2.75
CA ALA A 30 -12.68 5.01 1.85
C ALA A 30 -11.85 3.76 2.17
N MET A 31 -11.72 3.39 3.46
CA MET A 31 -10.96 2.21 3.88
C MET A 31 -11.80 0.95 4.06
N TYR A 32 -13.12 1.07 4.21
CA TYR A 32 -14.01 0.01 4.67
C TYR A 32 -13.87 -1.28 3.84
N ALA A 33 -13.90 -1.16 2.51
CA ALA A 33 -13.77 -2.32 1.63
C ALA A 33 -12.42 -3.04 1.80
N GLY A 34 -11.34 -2.30 2.01
CA GLY A 34 -10.02 -2.86 2.29
C GLY A 34 -9.93 -3.51 3.66
N ALA A 35 -10.50 -2.89 4.68
CA ALA A 35 -10.50 -3.41 6.05
C ALA A 35 -11.22 -4.77 6.12
N VAL A 36 -12.45 -4.87 5.61
CA VAL A 36 -13.23 -6.12 5.68
C VAL A 36 -12.70 -7.22 4.76
N ALA A 37 -11.88 -6.89 3.75
CA ALA A 37 -11.36 -7.89 2.82
C ALA A 37 -10.45 -8.91 3.49
N VAL A 38 -9.58 -8.50 4.42
CA VAL A 38 -8.64 -9.43 5.09
C VAL A 38 -9.36 -10.45 5.98
N PRO A 39 -10.31 -10.07 6.87
CA PRO A 39 -11.16 -11.03 7.58
C PRO A 39 -11.88 -12.02 6.67
N LEU A 40 -12.43 -11.54 5.54
CA LEU A 40 -13.11 -12.40 4.56
C LEU A 40 -12.15 -13.37 3.87
N ILE A 41 -10.93 -12.95 3.54
CA ILE A 41 -9.93 -13.82 2.90
C ILE A 41 -9.41 -14.86 3.85
N VAL A 42 -8.90 -14.45 5.02
CA VAL A 42 -8.28 -15.34 5.99
C VAL A 42 -9.36 -16.22 6.63
N GLY A 43 -10.50 -15.62 7.06
CA GLY A 43 -11.64 -16.35 7.62
C GLY A 43 -12.21 -17.35 6.62
N GLY A 44 -12.45 -16.94 5.38
CA GLY A 44 -12.94 -17.84 4.32
C GLY A 44 -12.00 -18.99 4.02
N ALA A 45 -10.68 -18.77 4.02
CA ALA A 45 -9.69 -19.83 3.88
C ALA A 45 -9.74 -20.83 5.06
N MET A 46 -9.92 -20.32 6.29
CA MET A 46 -10.04 -21.16 7.49
C MET A 46 -11.36 -21.94 7.54
N VAL A 47 -12.46 -21.32 7.09
CA VAL A 47 -13.76 -22.00 6.94
C VAL A 47 -13.67 -23.10 5.88
N GLY A 48 -13.09 -22.81 4.72
CA GLY A 48 -12.89 -23.79 3.66
C GLY A 48 -12.02 -24.99 4.07
N ALA A 49 -11.14 -24.81 5.05
CA ALA A 49 -10.31 -25.86 5.65
C ALA A 49 -10.96 -26.54 6.87
N GLY A 50 -12.18 -26.18 7.26
CA GLY A 50 -12.87 -26.72 8.44
C GLY A 50 -12.23 -26.32 9.78
N ARG A 51 -11.45 -25.21 9.81
CA ARG A 51 -10.79 -24.67 11.00
C ARG A 51 -11.66 -23.66 11.74
N LEU A 52 -12.57 -22.98 11.04
CA LEU A 52 -13.55 -22.03 11.54
C LEU A 52 -14.93 -22.36 10.97
N GLN A 53 -15.96 -21.81 11.61
CA GLN A 53 -17.34 -21.84 11.11
C GLN A 53 -17.62 -20.57 10.30
N GLN A 54 -18.65 -20.59 9.44
CA GLN A 54 -19.05 -19.43 8.64
C GLN A 54 -19.40 -18.22 9.55
N SER A 55 -20.10 -18.48 10.66
CA SER A 55 -20.44 -17.46 11.67
C SER A 55 -19.22 -16.77 12.31
N ASP A 56 -18.06 -17.42 12.32
CA ASP A 56 -16.84 -16.85 12.90
C ASP A 56 -16.31 -15.68 12.08
N ILE A 57 -16.63 -15.62 10.78
CA ILE A 57 -16.26 -14.50 9.91
C ILE A 57 -16.86 -13.19 10.42
N VAL A 58 -18.09 -13.23 10.93
CA VAL A 58 -18.73 -12.05 11.53
C VAL A 58 -17.93 -11.52 12.72
N HIS A 59 -17.45 -12.44 13.59
CA HIS A 59 -16.59 -12.06 14.72
C HIS A 59 -15.25 -11.48 14.26
N LEU A 60 -14.64 -12.04 13.20
CA LEU A 60 -13.40 -11.52 12.62
C LEU A 60 -13.58 -10.09 12.06
N ILE A 61 -14.70 -9.83 11.36
CA ILE A 61 -15.01 -8.49 10.83
C ILE A 61 -15.25 -7.50 11.97
N MET A 62 -16.02 -7.89 13.01
CA MET A 62 -16.24 -7.06 14.19
C MET A 62 -14.93 -6.71 14.88
N ALA A 63 -14.10 -7.72 15.14
CA ALA A 63 -12.81 -7.55 15.81
C ALA A 63 -11.89 -6.63 15.01
N ASP A 64 -11.86 -6.80 13.69
CA ASP A 64 -11.03 -5.97 12.82
C ASP A 64 -11.44 -4.50 12.86
N LEU A 65 -12.72 -4.19 12.63
CA LEU A 65 -13.22 -2.81 12.67
C LEU A 65 -13.01 -2.17 14.06
N PHE A 66 -13.25 -2.93 15.13
CA PHE A 66 -13.07 -2.48 16.50
C PHE A 66 -11.61 -2.10 16.79
N VAL A 67 -10.68 -3.00 16.47
CA VAL A 67 -9.25 -2.75 16.72
C VAL A 67 -8.67 -1.74 15.74
N ALA A 68 -9.09 -1.71 14.46
CA ALA A 68 -8.73 -0.68 13.49
C ALA A 68 -9.09 0.72 14.02
N GLY A 69 -10.27 0.84 14.63
CA GLY A 69 -10.69 2.08 15.27
C GLY A 69 -9.80 2.47 16.44
N ILE A 70 -9.50 1.54 17.36
CA ILE A 70 -8.60 1.77 18.50
C ILE A 70 -7.19 2.15 18.00
N ALA A 71 -6.62 1.40 17.07
CA ALA A 71 -5.30 1.67 16.51
C ALA A 71 -5.23 3.05 15.83
N THR A 72 -6.28 3.42 15.09
CA THR A 72 -6.41 4.75 14.47
C THR A 72 -6.44 5.86 15.52
N VAL A 73 -7.22 5.70 16.59
CA VAL A 73 -7.26 6.69 17.69
C VAL A 73 -5.90 6.81 18.36
N ILE A 74 -5.23 5.68 18.64
CA ILE A 74 -3.86 5.68 19.21
C ILE A 74 -2.91 6.42 18.28
N GLN A 75 -2.96 6.18 16.98
CA GLN A 75 -2.07 6.79 16.01
C GLN A 75 -2.29 8.30 15.86
N ALA A 76 -3.56 8.72 15.83
CA ALA A 76 -3.95 10.11 15.59
C ALA A 76 -3.85 10.98 16.87
N VAL A 77 -4.28 10.48 18.03
CA VAL A 77 -4.25 11.22 19.30
C VAL A 77 -2.84 11.17 19.91
N GLY A 78 -2.27 9.99 19.97
CA GLY A 78 -0.98 9.70 20.55
C GLY A 78 -0.97 9.84 22.09
N PHE A 79 -0.25 8.96 22.76
CA PHE A 79 0.03 9.06 24.19
C PHE A 79 1.46 8.58 24.48
N TRP A 80 2.13 9.19 25.39
CA TRP A 80 3.52 8.90 25.76
C TRP A 80 4.42 8.78 24.51
N ARG A 81 4.86 7.58 24.14
CA ARG A 81 5.71 7.27 22.97
C ARG A 81 4.97 6.45 21.90
N PHE A 82 3.66 6.53 21.84
CA PHE A 82 2.80 5.87 20.86
C PHE A 82 1.99 6.90 20.10
N GLY A 83 1.99 6.79 18.77
CA GLY A 83 1.22 7.64 17.86
C GLY A 83 2.02 8.77 17.22
N VAL A 84 1.90 8.86 15.88
CA VAL A 84 2.58 9.89 15.09
C VAL A 84 1.91 11.26 15.21
N ARG A 85 0.64 11.30 15.68
CA ARG A 85 -0.20 12.50 15.82
C ARG A 85 -0.42 13.21 14.47
N LEU A 86 -0.81 12.43 13.48
CA LEU A 86 -1.17 12.86 12.12
C LEU A 86 -2.56 12.32 11.75
N PRO A 87 -3.22 12.87 10.70
CA PRO A 87 -4.46 12.32 10.16
C PRO A 87 -4.20 11.02 9.40
N LEU A 88 -3.83 9.97 10.11
CA LEU A 88 -3.44 8.67 9.58
C LEU A 88 -4.40 7.60 10.09
N MET A 89 -5.03 6.87 9.17
CA MET A 89 -5.91 5.75 9.49
C MET A 89 -5.10 4.46 9.59
N GLN A 90 -5.55 3.57 10.47
CA GLN A 90 -4.97 2.25 10.68
C GLN A 90 -5.94 1.17 10.23
N GLY A 91 -5.45 0.15 9.55
CA GLY A 91 -6.22 -1.03 9.17
C GLY A 91 -5.31 -2.24 9.01
N VAL A 92 -5.93 -3.40 8.81
CA VAL A 92 -5.19 -4.66 8.65
C VAL A 92 -4.40 -4.68 7.35
N THR A 93 -3.18 -5.20 7.43
CA THR A 93 -2.29 -5.29 6.27
C THR A 93 -2.63 -6.45 5.36
N PHE A 94 -2.53 -6.23 4.05
CA PHE A 94 -2.59 -7.30 3.06
C PHE A 94 -1.30 -8.13 2.99
N ALA A 95 -0.17 -7.59 3.44
CA ALA A 95 1.11 -8.27 3.41
C ALA A 95 1.15 -9.56 4.24
N ALA A 96 0.34 -9.62 5.31
CA ALA A 96 0.27 -10.77 6.21
C ALA A 96 -0.68 -11.88 5.72
N VAL A 97 -1.54 -11.64 4.73
CA VAL A 97 -2.61 -12.56 4.32
C VAL A 97 -2.08 -13.94 3.94
N GLY A 98 -1.10 -14.01 3.05
CA GLY A 98 -0.50 -15.28 2.61
C GLY A 98 0.13 -16.07 3.77
N PRO A 99 1.06 -15.48 4.53
CA PRO A 99 1.63 -16.11 5.72
C PRO A 99 0.59 -16.55 6.74
N MET A 100 -0.43 -15.74 7.04
CA MET A 100 -1.48 -16.10 8.01
C MET A 100 -2.31 -17.31 7.55
N ILE A 101 -2.66 -17.37 6.26
CA ILE A 101 -3.35 -18.54 5.71
C ILE A 101 -2.48 -19.80 5.87
N THR A 102 -1.19 -19.73 5.51
CA THR A 102 -0.26 -20.85 5.65
C THR A 102 -0.14 -21.30 7.11
N ILE A 103 0.02 -20.36 8.05
CA ILE A 103 0.08 -20.64 9.49
C ILE A 103 -1.22 -21.30 9.97
N GLY A 104 -2.37 -20.74 9.60
CA GLY A 104 -3.66 -21.25 10.04
C GLY A 104 -3.97 -22.65 9.51
N LEU A 105 -3.59 -22.95 8.27
CA LEU A 105 -3.75 -24.27 7.67
C LEU A 105 -2.85 -25.32 8.34
N ASN A 106 -1.60 -24.99 8.61
CA ASN A 106 -0.59 -25.93 9.12
C ASN A 106 -0.66 -26.08 10.65
N HIS A 107 -0.81 -24.97 11.38
CA HIS A 107 -0.64 -24.91 12.85
C HIS A 107 -1.91 -24.50 13.60
N GLY A 108 -2.98 -24.13 12.88
CA GLY A 108 -4.26 -23.74 13.47
C GLY A 108 -4.40 -22.22 13.72
N VAL A 109 -5.65 -21.81 13.98
CA VAL A 109 -6.05 -20.40 14.08
C VAL A 109 -5.40 -19.69 15.27
N THR A 110 -5.27 -20.37 16.41
CA THR A 110 -4.66 -19.80 17.63
C THR A 110 -3.18 -19.44 17.43
N THR A 111 -2.48 -20.17 16.54
CA THR A 111 -1.08 -19.90 16.19
C THR A 111 -0.95 -18.62 15.34
N ILE A 112 -1.96 -18.28 14.53
CA ILE A 112 -2.00 -16.98 13.84
C ILE A 112 -1.91 -15.87 14.88
N TYR A 113 -2.77 -15.89 15.90
CA TYR A 113 -2.85 -14.81 16.88
C TYR A 113 -1.62 -14.73 17.79
N GLY A 114 -1.03 -15.86 18.16
CA GLY A 114 0.26 -15.89 18.87
C GLY A 114 1.37 -15.24 18.07
N SER A 115 1.43 -15.55 16.78
CA SER A 115 2.41 -14.95 15.86
C SER A 115 2.15 -13.46 15.61
N VAL A 116 0.88 -13.02 15.56
CA VAL A 116 0.49 -11.60 15.46
C VAL A 116 0.94 -10.82 16.70
N ILE A 117 0.73 -11.37 17.91
CA ILE A 117 1.21 -10.74 19.15
C ILE A 117 2.74 -10.61 19.12
N ALA A 118 3.46 -11.67 18.76
CA ALA A 118 4.92 -11.64 18.65
C ALA A 118 5.39 -10.61 17.59
N CYS A 119 4.70 -10.53 16.45
CA CYS A 119 4.93 -9.54 15.40
C CYS A 119 4.81 -8.11 15.94
N GLY A 120 3.72 -7.78 16.64
CA GLY A 120 3.50 -6.45 17.21
C GLY A 120 4.54 -6.08 18.27
N LEU A 121 4.92 -7.02 19.15
CA LEU A 121 5.98 -6.81 20.13
C LEU A 121 7.32 -6.54 19.46
N PHE A 122 7.64 -7.28 18.40
CA PHE A 122 8.85 -7.06 17.60
C PHE A 122 8.85 -5.68 16.94
N MET A 123 7.74 -5.26 16.34
CA MET A 123 7.60 -3.92 15.74
C MET A 123 7.86 -2.82 16.77
N MET A 124 7.29 -2.93 17.97
CA MET A 124 7.52 -1.96 19.05
C MET A 124 8.97 -1.92 19.48
N ALA A 125 9.63 -3.07 19.62
CA ALA A 125 11.03 -3.18 19.99
C ALA A 125 11.97 -2.63 18.91
N LEU A 126 11.64 -2.86 17.63
CA LEU A 126 12.45 -2.44 16.49
C LEU A 126 12.27 -0.97 16.12
N ALA A 127 11.12 -0.35 16.42
CA ALA A 127 10.76 1.00 16.03
C ALA A 127 11.85 2.06 16.32
N PRO A 128 12.52 2.08 17.48
CA PRO A 128 13.55 3.10 17.78
C PRO A 128 14.76 3.08 16.84
N VAL A 129 15.07 1.92 16.28
CA VAL A 129 16.23 1.71 15.41
C VAL A 129 15.86 1.55 13.94
N PHE A 130 14.57 1.48 13.64
CA PHE A 130 14.08 1.21 12.29
C PHE A 130 14.51 2.27 11.27
N GLY A 131 14.63 3.54 11.67
CA GLY A 131 15.16 4.58 10.81
C GLY A 131 16.57 4.31 10.27
N LYS A 132 17.39 3.47 10.97
CA LYS A 132 18.69 3.00 10.47
C LYS A 132 18.57 1.80 9.54
N LEU A 133 17.51 1.01 9.68
CA LEU A 133 17.26 -0.18 8.87
C LEU A 133 16.58 0.14 7.54
N ILE A 134 15.87 1.26 7.44
CA ILE A 134 15.13 1.64 6.23
C ILE A 134 16.02 1.74 4.99
N ARG A 135 17.33 1.99 5.16
CA ARG A 135 18.31 1.98 4.06
C ARG A 135 18.40 0.64 3.32
N PHE A 136 18.00 -0.48 3.95
CA PHE A 136 17.95 -1.80 3.32
C PHE A 136 16.64 -2.04 2.54
N PHE A 137 15.70 -1.11 2.66
CA PHE A 137 14.38 -1.15 2.03
C PHE A 137 14.21 0.05 1.08
N PRO A 138 15.08 0.19 0.07
CA PRO A 138 14.92 1.27 -0.93
C PRO A 138 13.61 1.08 -1.70
N PRO A 139 13.13 2.11 -2.42
CA PRO A 139 11.90 2.04 -3.22
C PRO A 139 11.86 0.86 -4.21
N LEU A 140 13.03 0.37 -4.66
CA LEU A 140 13.14 -0.85 -5.46
C LEU A 140 12.57 -2.07 -4.73
N VAL A 141 13.04 -2.32 -3.50
CA VAL A 141 12.61 -3.47 -2.68
C VAL A 141 11.15 -3.30 -2.27
N THR A 142 10.80 -2.14 -1.69
CA THR A 142 9.45 -1.86 -1.19
C THR A 142 8.41 -1.94 -2.31
N GLY A 143 8.68 -1.29 -3.47
CA GLY A 143 7.78 -1.32 -4.61
C GLY A 143 7.61 -2.72 -5.19
N THR A 144 8.68 -3.53 -5.24
CA THR A 144 8.61 -4.93 -5.67
C THR A 144 7.73 -5.75 -4.72
N ILE A 145 7.88 -5.59 -3.41
CA ILE A 145 7.07 -6.32 -2.42
C ILE A 145 5.60 -5.94 -2.52
N ILE A 146 5.28 -4.65 -2.59
CA ILE A 146 3.88 -4.18 -2.73
C ILE A 146 3.26 -4.70 -4.04
N LEU A 147 4.01 -4.71 -5.13
CA LEU A 147 3.56 -5.28 -6.39
C LEU A 147 3.26 -6.79 -6.26
N ILE A 148 4.15 -7.54 -5.63
CA ILE A 148 3.96 -8.97 -5.36
C ILE A 148 2.70 -9.21 -4.52
N ILE A 149 2.47 -8.41 -3.45
CA ILE A 149 1.26 -8.52 -2.62
C ILE A 149 0.00 -8.40 -3.48
N GLY A 150 -0.09 -7.34 -4.28
CA GLY A 150 -1.25 -7.11 -5.12
C GLY A 150 -1.48 -8.22 -6.16
N VAL A 151 -0.41 -8.71 -6.80
CA VAL A 151 -0.50 -9.80 -7.79
C VAL A 151 -0.84 -11.14 -7.14
N SER A 152 -0.27 -11.47 -5.99
CA SER A 152 -0.59 -12.70 -5.23
C SER A 152 -2.06 -12.75 -4.83
N LEU A 153 -2.63 -11.63 -4.41
CA LEU A 153 -4.04 -11.53 -4.01
C LEU A 153 -5.02 -11.61 -5.19
N MET A 154 -4.56 -11.39 -6.44
CA MET A 154 -5.42 -11.59 -7.62
C MET A 154 -5.98 -13.01 -7.71
N ARG A 155 -5.27 -14.01 -7.19
CA ARG A 155 -5.77 -15.39 -7.12
C ARG A 155 -7.00 -15.50 -6.22
N VAL A 156 -7.01 -14.79 -5.09
CA VAL A 156 -8.18 -14.75 -4.20
C VAL A 156 -9.35 -14.09 -4.93
N ALA A 157 -9.10 -12.95 -5.58
CA ALA A 157 -10.13 -12.28 -6.38
C ALA A 157 -10.68 -13.20 -7.48
N ALA A 158 -9.84 -13.94 -8.19
CA ALA A 158 -10.26 -14.90 -9.21
C ALA A 158 -11.11 -16.04 -8.63
N GLY A 159 -10.74 -16.57 -7.45
CA GLY A 159 -11.53 -17.58 -6.75
C GLY A 159 -12.93 -17.07 -6.37
N TRP A 160 -13.00 -15.87 -5.82
CA TRP A 160 -14.27 -15.22 -5.51
C TRP A 160 -15.08 -14.90 -6.77
N PHE A 161 -14.43 -14.43 -7.82
CA PHE A 161 -15.05 -14.12 -9.11
C PHE A 161 -15.75 -15.34 -9.73
N GLY A 162 -15.16 -16.53 -9.52
CA GLY A 162 -15.73 -17.81 -9.93
C GLY A 162 -16.88 -18.30 -9.05
N GLY A 163 -17.15 -17.65 -7.91
CA GLY A 163 -18.24 -18.05 -7.01
C GLY A 163 -17.81 -18.81 -5.76
N GLY A 164 -16.50 -18.93 -5.48
CA GLY A 164 -16.01 -19.53 -4.24
C GLY A 164 -14.96 -20.61 -4.41
N THR A 165 -15.20 -21.80 -3.87
CA THR A 165 -14.25 -22.91 -3.95
C THR A 165 -14.20 -23.53 -5.34
N ALA A 166 -13.01 -23.75 -5.86
CA ALA A 166 -12.80 -24.34 -7.20
C ALA A 166 -13.36 -25.78 -7.36
N THR A 167 -13.92 -26.35 -6.30
CA THR A 167 -14.54 -27.69 -6.27
C THR A 167 -16.05 -27.64 -6.17
N GLY A 168 -16.66 -26.46 -6.04
CA GLY A 168 -18.11 -26.28 -6.00
C GLY A 168 -18.75 -26.56 -7.36
N VAL A 169 -19.96 -27.14 -7.37
CA VAL A 169 -20.72 -27.49 -8.58
C VAL A 169 -20.99 -26.26 -9.46
N ASP A 170 -21.10 -25.06 -8.85
CA ASP A 170 -21.42 -23.80 -9.51
C ASP A 170 -20.18 -22.90 -9.77
N PHE A 171 -18.97 -23.37 -9.46
CA PHE A 171 -17.76 -22.63 -9.71
C PHE A 171 -17.58 -22.34 -11.21
N GLY A 172 -17.35 -21.07 -11.55
CA GLY A 172 -17.19 -20.65 -12.93
C GLY A 172 -18.50 -20.57 -13.71
N SER A 173 -19.67 -20.62 -13.04
CA SER A 173 -20.95 -20.48 -13.71
C SER A 173 -21.05 -19.13 -14.44
N PRO A 174 -21.77 -19.06 -15.58
CA PRO A 174 -21.97 -17.81 -16.30
C PRO A 174 -22.59 -16.71 -15.43
N ALA A 175 -23.43 -17.10 -14.47
CA ALA A 175 -24.06 -16.16 -13.53
C ALA A 175 -23.04 -15.57 -12.55
N ALA A 176 -22.16 -16.40 -11.97
CA ALA A 176 -21.08 -15.93 -11.09
C ALA A 176 -20.11 -15.01 -11.83
N ILE A 177 -19.61 -15.47 -12.98
CA ILE A 177 -18.69 -14.68 -13.82
C ILE A 177 -19.35 -13.36 -14.25
N GLY A 178 -20.62 -13.42 -14.70
CA GLY A 178 -21.38 -12.24 -15.10
C GLY A 178 -21.56 -11.23 -13.99
N MET A 179 -21.84 -11.68 -12.75
CA MET A 179 -21.97 -10.81 -11.58
C MET A 179 -20.64 -10.17 -11.19
N GLY A 180 -19.52 -10.89 -11.24
CA GLY A 180 -18.19 -10.35 -11.01
C GLY A 180 -17.84 -9.26 -12.02
N PHE A 181 -18.05 -9.51 -13.32
CA PHE A 181 -17.86 -8.49 -14.36
C PHE A 181 -18.80 -7.30 -14.20
N PHE A 182 -20.07 -7.53 -13.87
CA PHE A 182 -21.02 -6.45 -13.61
C PHE A 182 -20.52 -5.53 -12.50
N THR A 183 -20.09 -6.09 -11.36
CA THR A 183 -19.53 -5.31 -10.24
C THR A 183 -18.31 -4.50 -10.67
N LEU A 184 -17.37 -5.12 -11.40
CA LEU A 184 -16.19 -4.44 -11.90
C LEU A 184 -16.54 -3.29 -12.86
N VAL A 185 -17.48 -3.50 -13.77
CA VAL A 185 -17.96 -2.46 -14.69
C VAL A 185 -18.64 -1.32 -13.93
N VAL A 186 -19.42 -1.61 -12.90
CA VAL A 186 -20.04 -0.58 -12.03
C VAL A 186 -18.97 0.27 -11.37
N ILE A 187 -17.92 -0.34 -10.81
CA ILE A 187 -16.78 0.38 -10.20
C ILE A 187 -16.13 1.31 -11.23
N ILE A 188 -15.83 0.81 -12.42
CA ILE A 188 -15.24 1.61 -13.52
C ILE A 188 -16.17 2.75 -13.95
N ALA A 189 -17.47 2.48 -14.04
CA ALA A 189 -18.47 3.50 -14.40
C ALA A 189 -18.56 4.61 -13.35
N ILE A 190 -18.54 4.26 -12.06
CA ILE A 190 -18.51 5.23 -10.96
C ILE A 190 -17.24 6.06 -11.05
N GLU A 191 -16.08 5.42 -11.24
CA GLU A 191 -14.79 6.10 -11.37
C GLU A 191 -14.77 7.08 -12.55
N ARG A 192 -15.44 6.74 -13.67
CA ARG A 192 -15.45 7.53 -14.90
C ARG A 192 -16.49 8.66 -14.89
N PHE A 193 -17.67 8.42 -14.35
CA PHE A 193 -18.84 9.30 -14.56
C PHE A 193 -19.34 9.98 -13.28
N ALA A 194 -19.02 9.46 -12.09
CA ALA A 194 -19.50 10.03 -10.85
C ALA A 194 -18.74 11.32 -10.47
N PRO A 195 -19.35 12.19 -9.67
CA PRO A 195 -18.66 13.33 -9.08
C PRO A 195 -17.54 12.88 -8.15
N GLU A 196 -16.54 13.72 -7.96
CA GLU A 196 -15.28 13.40 -7.25
C GLU A 196 -15.48 12.78 -5.85
N GLY A 197 -16.50 13.23 -5.11
CA GLY A 197 -16.82 12.68 -3.78
C GLY A 197 -17.22 11.20 -3.83
N LEU A 198 -17.94 10.74 -4.86
CA LEU A 198 -18.38 9.35 -5.02
C LEU A 198 -17.29 8.47 -5.64
N ARG A 199 -16.41 9.00 -6.48
CA ARG A 199 -15.27 8.26 -7.04
C ARG A 199 -14.39 7.67 -5.94
N ARG A 200 -14.16 8.42 -4.86
CA ARG A 200 -13.31 8.02 -3.74
C ARG A 200 -13.81 6.77 -3.00
N VAL A 201 -15.07 6.43 -3.15
CA VAL A 201 -15.72 5.26 -2.55
C VAL A 201 -16.27 4.31 -3.61
N SER A 202 -15.72 4.37 -4.82
CA SER A 202 -16.19 3.61 -5.99
C SER A 202 -16.25 2.10 -5.74
N ILE A 203 -15.28 1.52 -5.05
CA ILE A 203 -15.26 0.09 -4.71
C ILE A 203 -16.41 -0.25 -3.75
N LEU A 204 -16.60 0.55 -2.69
CA LEU A 204 -17.70 0.33 -1.75
C LEU A 204 -19.07 0.46 -2.42
N LEU A 205 -19.24 1.47 -3.28
CA LEU A 205 -20.47 1.63 -4.05
C LEU A 205 -20.67 0.50 -5.05
N GLY A 206 -19.60 0.02 -5.68
CA GLY A 206 -19.63 -1.15 -6.55
C GLY A 206 -20.06 -2.41 -5.82
N LEU A 207 -19.52 -2.64 -4.61
CA LEU A 207 -19.96 -3.73 -3.72
C LEU A 207 -21.46 -3.60 -3.39
N LEU A 208 -21.91 -2.41 -3.01
CA LEU A 208 -23.32 -2.17 -2.66
C LEU A 208 -24.23 -2.45 -3.86
N VAL A 209 -23.95 -1.85 -5.01
CA VAL A 209 -24.77 -2.02 -6.22
C VAL A 209 -24.72 -3.47 -6.71
N GLY A 210 -23.54 -4.09 -6.73
CA GLY A 210 -23.38 -5.50 -7.10
C GLY A 210 -24.18 -6.42 -6.19
N THR A 211 -24.13 -6.18 -4.87
CA THR A 211 -24.89 -6.97 -3.89
C THR A 211 -26.40 -6.81 -4.08
N VAL A 212 -26.89 -5.57 -4.24
CA VAL A 212 -28.33 -5.31 -4.47
C VAL A 212 -28.81 -6.01 -5.74
N VAL A 213 -28.01 -5.97 -6.82
CA VAL A 213 -28.35 -6.66 -8.07
C VAL A 213 -28.28 -8.19 -7.93
N ALA A 214 -27.42 -8.71 -7.06
CA ALA A 214 -27.27 -10.14 -6.82
C ALA A 214 -28.46 -10.76 -6.03
N ILE A 215 -29.21 -9.96 -5.26
CA ILE A 215 -30.37 -10.42 -4.47
C ILE A 215 -31.40 -11.18 -5.30
N PRO A 216 -31.96 -10.63 -6.40
CA PRO A 216 -32.95 -11.33 -7.22
C PRO A 216 -32.44 -12.61 -7.89
N PHE A 217 -31.11 -12.80 -7.97
CA PHE A 217 -30.50 -14.03 -8.48
C PHE A 217 -30.27 -15.08 -7.38
N GLY A 218 -30.67 -14.80 -6.12
CA GLY A 218 -30.49 -15.71 -4.99
C GLY A 218 -29.02 -15.94 -4.60
N MET A 219 -28.13 -15.02 -4.94
CA MET A 219 -26.69 -15.16 -4.66
C MET A 219 -26.31 -14.61 -3.28
N ALA A 220 -27.13 -13.76 -2.66
CA ALA A 220 -26.89 -13.22 -1.33
C ALA A 220 -27.58 -14.12 -0.27
N ASP A 221 -26.86 -14.47 0.77
CA ASP A 221 -27.40 -15.25 1.90
C ASP A 221 -27.30 -14.42 3.19
N TRP A 222 -28.45 -13.97 3.67
CA TRP A 222 -28.61 -13.31 4.96
C TRP A 222 -29.56 -14.08 5.88
N SER A 223 -29.77 -15.39 5.65
CA SER A 223 -30.67 -16.25 6.44
C SER A 223 -30.32 -16.22 7.93
N HIS A 224 -29.03 -16.12 8.25
CA HIS A 224 -28.54 -16.06 9.63
C HIS A 224 -28.48 -14.66 10.24
N MET A 225 -28.83 -13.60 9.49
CA MET A 225 -28.78 -12.23 10.01
C MET A 225 -29.71 -11.99 11.22
N GLY A 226 -30.78 -12.80 11.33
CA GLY A 226 -31.71 -12.79 12.46
C GLY A 226 -31.08 -13.29 13.77
N ASP A 227 -30.06 -14.10 13.70
CA ASP A 227 -29.43 -14.76 14.85
C ASP A 227 -28.48 -13.82 15.61
N TYR A 228 -28.12 -12.68 15.02
CA TYR A 228 -27.21 -11.70 15.62
C TYR A 228 -27.98 -10.57 16.31
N ASP A 229 -27.44 -10.13 17.45
CA ASP A 229 -27.90 -8.94 18.15
C ASP A 229 -27.51 -7.64 17.42
N TRP A 230 -28.19 -6.52 17.72
CA TRP A 230 -27.83 -5.21 17.20
C TRP A 230 -26.50 -4.69 17.76
N VAL A 231 -26.21 -5.03 19.04
CA VAL A 231 -24.99 -4.65 19.75
C VAL A 231 -24.35 -5.91 20.30
N GLY A 232 -23.07 -6.06 20.03
CA GLY A 232 -22.24 -7.16 20.55
C GLY A 232 -20.91 -6.65 21.07
N PHE A 233 -20.23 -7.50 21.84
CA PHE A 233 -18.91 -7.20 22.34
C PHE A 233 -17.86 -8.03 21.63
N VAL A 234 -16.73 -7.41 21.32
CA VAL A 234 -15.56 -8.14 20.84
C VAL A 234 -14.82 -8.70 22.04
N THR A 235 -14.75 -10.02 22.15
CA THR A 235 -14.15 -10.70 23.28
C THR A 235 -12.68 -11.04 23.01
N PRO A 236 -11.77 -10.78 23.95
CA PRO A 236 -10.39 -11.23 23.85
C PRO A 236 -10.34 -12.77 23.77
N PHE A 237 -9.40 -13.30 22.97
CA PHE A 237 -9.13 -14.73 22.85
C PHE A 237 -10.36 -15.61 22.51
N GLN A 238 -11.27 -15.06 21.68
CA GLN A 238 -12.52 -15.71 21.25
C GLN A 238 -12.32 -17.15 20.72
N PHE A 239 -11.23 -17.37 19.97
CA PHE A 239 -10.92 -18.67 19.38
C PHE A 239 -9.96 -19.53 20.23
N GLY A 240 -9.71 -19.13 21.48
CA GLY A 240 -8.81 -19.81 22.40
C GLY A 240 -7.51 -19.03 22.68
N MET A 241 -6.73 -19.55 23.62
CA MET A 241 -5.46 -18.92 24.00
C MET A 241 -4.46 -18.97 22.87
N PRO A 242 -3.72 -17.87 22.62
CA PRO A 242 -2.71 -17.80 21.55
C PRO A 242 -1.64 -18.88 21.71
N ALA A 243 -1.39 -19.62 20.65
CA ALA A 243 -0.29 -20.59 20.56
C ALA A 243 0.91 -19.93 19.88
N PHE A 244 2.12 -20.22 20.37
CA PHE A 244 3.36 -19.65 19.86
C PHE A 244 4.19 -20.76 19.21
N GLU A 245 4.41 -20.63 17.91
CA GLU A 245 5.19 -21.55 17.10
C GLU A 245 6.28 -20.74 16.39
N VAL A 246 7.55 -21.20 16.48
CA VAL A 246 8.73 -20.41 16.11
C VAL A 246 8.75 -20.08 14.62
N SER A 247 8.46 -21.05 13.74
CA SER A 247 8.48 -20.81 12.30
C SER A 247 7.38 -19.84 11.86
N SER A 248 6.21 -19.94 12.47
CA SER A 248 5.06 -19.04 12.27
C SER A 248 5.39 -17.61 12.71
N ILE A 249 6.05 -17.48 13.86
CA ILE A 249 6.54 -16.19 14.35
C ILE A 249 7.54 -15.59 13.35
N ILE A 250 8.56 -16.35 12.94
CA ILE A 250 9.58 -15.86 11.98
C ILE A 250 8.92 -15.40 10.67
N ALA A 251 7.95 -16.15 10.14
CA ALA A 251 7.22 -15.76 8.95
C ALA A 251 6.54 -14.38 9.10
N LEU A 252 5.90 -14.11 10.25
CA LEU A 252 5.29 -12.81 10.49
C LEU A 252 6.30 -11.72 10.88
N LEU A 253 7.47 -12.04 11.43
CA LEU A 253 8.54 -11.04 11.65
C LEU A 253 9.09 -10.48 10.34
N ILE A 254 9.18 -11.32 9.29
CA ILE A 254 9.54 -10.85 7.94
C ILE A 254 8.49 -9.85 7.43
N VAL A 255 7.22 -10.17 7.61
CA VAL A 255 6.11 -9.28 7.24
C VAL A 255 6.13 -8.00 8.08
N ALA A 256 6.48 -8.07 9.37
CA ALA A 256 6.59 -6.90 10.25
C ALA A 256 7.51 -5.82 9.67
N ILE A 257 8.64 -6.22 9.09
CA ILE A 257 9.58 -5.29 8.48
C ILE A 257 8.96 -4.62 7.24
N VAL A 258 8.20 -5.37 6.45
CA VAL A 258 7.45 -4.84 5.29
C VAL A 258 6.42 -3.81 5.76
N ILE A 259 5.61 -4.14 6.77
CA ILE A 259 4.61 -3.25 7.38
C ILE A 259 5.27 -1.95 7.86
N MET A 260 6.35 -2.05 8.62
CA MET A 260 7.05 -0.87 9.14
C MET A 260 7.61 0.02 8.03
N THR A 261 8.01 -0.57 6.90
CA THR A 261 8.49 0.18 5.73
C THR A 261 7.33 0.89 5.03
N GLU A 262 6.20 0.20 4.84
CA GLU A 262 4.98 0.74 4.25
C GLU A 262 4.45 1.92 5.07
N THR A 263 4.25 1.73 6.38
CA THR A 263 3.82 2.81 7.29
C THR A 263 4.80 3.97 7.34
N THR A 264 6.13 3.71 7.23
CA THR A 264 7.10 4.81 7.16
C THR A 264 6.85 5.69 5.93
N GLY A 265 6.60 5.09 4.78
CA GLY A 265 6.24 5.81 3.56
C GLY A 265 4.98 6.67 3.74
N ASP A 266 3.94 6.10 4.34
CA ASP A 266 2.68 6.79 4.58
C ASP A 266 2.80 7.93 5.60
N ILE A 267 3.56 7.74 6.69
CA ILE A 267 3.84 8.79 7.69
C ILE A 267 4.57 9.97 7.04
N VAL A 268 5.58 9.69 6.22
CA VAL A 268 6.34 10.74 5.53
C VAL A 268 5.43 11.48 4.54
N ALA A 269 4.65 10.75 3.74
CA ALA A 269 3.73 11.33 2.76
C ALA A 269 2.66 12.20 3.43
N VAL A 270 2.04 11.75 4.53
CA VAL A 270 1.09 12.59 5.29
C VAL A 270 1.79 13.79 5.89
N GLY A 271 3.01 13.62 6.43
CA GLY A 271 3.80 14.73 6.96
C GLY A 271 4.01 15.84 5.93
N GLU A 272 4.37 15.47 4.70
CA GLU A 272 4.51 16.42 3.58
C GLU A 272 3.19 17.10 3.22
N ILE A 273 2.07 16.36 3.17
CA ILE A 273 0.74 16.91 2.84
C ILE A 273 0.25 17.92 3.88
N VAL A 274 0.50 17.66 5.17
CA VAL A 274 0.04 18.54 6.26
C VAL A 274 1.08 19.57 6.68
N ASP A 275 2.24 19.60 6.02
CA ASP A 275 3.36 20.52 6.27
C ASP A 275 3.96 20.32 7.69
N GLU A 276 4.09 19.04 8.10
CA GLU A 276 4.67 18.64 9.39
C GLU A 276 5.98 17.90 9.21
N LYS A 277 7.03 18.35 9.90
CA LYS A 277 8.34 17.70 9.86
C LYS A 277 8.31 16.37 10.64
N ILE A 278 8.67 15.28 9.97
CA ILE A 278 8.78 13.96 10.58
C ILE A 278 10.20 13.77 11.10
N THR A 279 10.35 13.80 12.42
CA THR A 279 11.61 13.47 13.08
C THR A 279 11.76 11.96 13.26
N PRO A 280 13.00 11.42 13.38
CA PRO A 280 13.20 9.98 13.67
C PRO A 280 12.45 9.49 14.90
N GLN A 281 12.33 10.35 15.93
CA GLN A 281 11.57 10.02 17.14
C GLN A 281 10.07 9.91 16.86
N ARG A 282 9.50 10.86 16.10
CA ARG A 282 8.09 10.87 15.74
C ARG A 282 7.72 9.69 14.84
N LEU A 283 8.63 9.32 13.92
CA LEU A 283 8.50 8.10 13.13
C LEU A 283 8.47 6.86 14.02
N ALA A 284 9.42 6.74 14.95
CA ALA A 284 9.47 5.62 15.89
C ALA A 284 8.20 5.52 16.75
N ASP A 285 7.63 6.64 17.17
CA ASP A 285 6.40 6.69 17.96
C ASP A 285 5.18 6.23 17.13
N GLY A 286 5.15 6.55 15.82
CA GLY A 286 4.16 6.03 14.87
C GLY A 286 4.29 4.51 14.67
N LEU A 287 5.50 4.01 14.42
CA LEU A 287 5.74 2.57 14.26
C LEU A 287 5.46 1.76 15.53
N ARG A 288 5.68 2.35 16.72
CA ARG A 288 5.24 1.72 17.99
C ARG A 288 3.73 1.62 18.08
N ALA A 289 3.00 2.61 17.58
CA ALA A 289 1.53 2.56 17.57
C ALA A 289 1.00 1.45 16.67
N ASP A 290 1.62 1.21 15.51
CA ASP A 290 1.30 0.07 14.65
C ASP A 290 1.57 -1.26 15.37
N GLY A 291 2.73 -1.37 16.03
CA GLY A 291 3.08 -2.53 16.83
C GLY A 291 2.08 -2.77 17.97
N LEU A 292 1.67 -1.71 18.68
CA LEU A 292 0.66 -1.81 19.74
C LEU A 292 -0.71 -2.22 19.18
N GLY A 293 -1.14 -1.61 18.08
CA GLY A 293 -2.36 -2.00 17.37
C GLY A 293 -2.34 -3.47 16.96
N THR A 294 -1.19 -3.96 16.48
CA THR A 294 -0.97 -5.36 16.12
C THR A 294 -1.05 -6.29 17.35
N VAL A 295 -0.45 -5.93 18.50
CA VAL A 295 -0.59 -6.71 19.74
C VAL A 295 -2.05 -6.77 20.19
N ILE A 296 -2.75 -5.62 20.21
CA ILE A 296 -4.19 -5.58 20.51
C ILE A 296 -4.95 -6.44 19.52
N GLY A 297 -4.60 -6.40 18.23
CA GLY A 297 -5.17 -7.25 17.20
C GLY A 297 -5.06 -8.73 17.52
N GLY A 298 -3.87 -9.21 17.89
CA GLY A 298 -3.69 -10.61 18.27
C GLY A 298 -4.48 -11.02 19.52
N ILE A 299 -4.68 -10.11 20.48
CA ILE A 299 -5.51 -10.35 21.67
C ILE A 299 -6.99 -10.44 21.30
N PHE A 300 -7.47 -9.58 20.42
CA PHE A 300 -8.87 -9.54 19.98
C PHE A 300 -9.15 -10.38 18.72
N ASN A 301 -8.26 -11.30 18.36
CA ASN A 301 -8.41 -12.24 17.26
C ASN A 301 -8.57 -11.58 15.88
N THR A 302 -7.81 -10.53 15.64
CA THR A 302 -7.63 -9.90 14.33
C THR A 302 -6.15 -9.94 13.91
N PHE A 303 -5.73 -9.12 12.99
CA PHE A 303 -4.54 -9.30 12.16
C PHE A 303 -3.51 -8.17 12.40
N PRO A 304 -2.31 -8.19 11.79
CA PRO A 304 -1.35 -7.10 11.90
C PRO A 304 -1.86 -5.82 11.27
N TYR A 305 -1.58 -4.69 11.91
CA TYR A 305 -2.04 -3.36 11.51
C TYR A 305 -0.94 -2.56 10.81
N THR A 306 -1.36 -1.73 9.85
CA THR A 306 -0.53 -0.81 9.06
C THR A 306 -1.27 0.49 8.82
N ALA A 307 -0.55 1.54 8.40
CA ALA A 307 -1.18 2.74 7.86
C ALA A 307 -1.93 2.42 6.55
N PHE A 308 -3.07 3.11 6.32
CA PHE A 308 -3.90 2.87 5.14
C PHE A 308 -3.63 3.93 4.07
N ALA A 309 -2.86 3.56 3.04
CA ALA A 309 -2.42 4.45 1.96
C ALA A 309 -3.57 5.13 1.20
N GLN A 310 -4.75 4.48 1.07
CA GLN A 310 -5.95 5.08 0.46
C GLN A 310 -6.38 6.35 1.21
N ASN A 311 -6.27 6.35 2.53
CA ASN A 311 -6.63 7.49 3.36
C ASN A 311 -5.58 8.60 3.30
N VAL A 312 -4.31 8.29 3.04
CA VAL A 312 -3.27 9.29 2.73
C VAL A 312 -3.66 10.09 1.49
N GLY A 313 -4.08 9.40 0.42
CA GLY A 313 -4.61 10.03 -0.78
C GLY A 313 -5.83 10.92 -0.51
N LEU A 314 -6.72 10.50 0.40
CA LEU A 314 -7.90 11.28 0.79
C LEU A 314 -7.50 12.59 1.49
N VAL A 315 -6.52 12.57 2.40
CA VAL A 315 -5.98 13.77 3.06
C VAL A 315 -5.41 14.75 2.01
N ALA A 316 -4.65 14.24 1.04
CA ALA A 316 -4.06 15.05 -0.03
C ALA A 316 -5.12 15.79 -0.85
N ILE A 317 -6.19 15.08 -1.24
CA ILE A 317 -7.23 15.64 -2.13
C ILE A 317 -8.19 16.56 -1.38
N THR A 318 -8.58 16.21 -0.14
CA THR A 318 -9.51 17.03 0.65
C THR A 318 -8.86 18.28 1.24
N GLY A 319 -7.54 18.28 1.36
CA GLY A 319 -6.79 19.34 2.03
C GLY A 319 -7.10 19.45 3.53
N VAL A 320 -7.76 18.44 4.12
CA VAL A 320 -8.10 18.41 5.54
C VAL A 320 -6.89 17.93 6.32
N ARG A 321 -6.22 18.86 6.99
CA ARG A 321 -4.93 18.63 7.67
C ARG A 321 -5.05 18.17 9.12
N THR A 322 -6.23 18.33 9.74
CA THR A 322 -6.38 18.02 11.16
C THR A 322 -6.43 16.53 11.47
N ARG A 323 -5.67 16.10 12.47
CA ARG A 323 -5.64 14.72 12.98
C ARG A 323 -6.95 14.28 13.64
N HIS A 324 -7.78 15.22 14.08
CA HIS A 324 -9.06 14.93 14.73
C HIS A 324 -10.08 14.30 13.78
N VAL A 325 -9.92 14.45 12.47
CA VAL A 325 -10.74 13.71 11.48
C VAL A 325 -10.47 12.21 11.57
N ALA A 326 -9.20 11.79 11.65
CA ALA A 326 -8.85 10.38 11.84
C ALA A 326 -9.30 9.88 13.23
N THR A 327 -9.21 10.71 14.27
CA THR A 327 -9.74 10.36 15.60
C THR A 327 -11.24 10.05 15.54
N VAL A 328 -12.05 10.90 14.89
CA VAL A 328 -13.48 10.69 14.75
C VAL A 328 -13.77 9.45 13.89
N ALA A 329 -13.02 9.26 12.82
CA ALA A 329 -13.13 8.06 11.98
C ALA A 329 -12.83 6.78 12.80
N GLY A 330 -11.78 6.81 13.64
CA GLY A 330 -11.46 5.70 14.54
C GLY A 330 -12.59 5.39 15.53
N VAL A 331 -13.22 6.42 16.11
CA VAL A 331 -14.39 6.22 16.99
C VAL A 331 -15.56 5.60 16.22
N ILE A 332 -15.82 6.05 14.98
CA ILE A 332 -16.87 5.45 14.14
C ILE A 332 -16.56 3.97 13.86
N LEU A 333 -15.31 3.61 13.56
CA LEU A 333 -14.90 2.21 13.35
C LEU A 333 -15.11 1.36 14.61
N VAL A 334 -14.74 1.86 15.80
CA VAL A 334 -15.02 1.17 17.08
C VAL A 334 -16.52 0.88 17.22
N LEU A 335 -17.36 1.88 16.96
CA LEU A 335 -18.80 1.70 17.05
C LEU A 335 -19.33 0.69 16.00
N LEU A 336 -18.83 0.73 14.77
CA LEU A 336 -19.18 -0.25 13.74
C LEU A 336 -18.76 -1.68 14.12
N GLY A 337 -17.58 -1.84 14.75
CA GLY A 337 -17.11 -3.13 15.26
C GLY A 337 -17.95 -3.71 16.40
N LEU A 338 -18.79 -2.89 17.05
CA LEU A 338 -19.75 -3.34 18.08
C LEU A 338 -21.14 -3.67 17.50
N LEU A 339 -21.30 -3.69 16.17
CA LEU A 339 -22.56 -3.95 15.50
C LEU A 339 -22.51 -5.29 14.72
N PRO A 340 -22.83 -6.46 15.35
CA PRO A 340 -22.79 -7.77 14.70
C PRO A 340 -23.60 -7.83 13.42
N LYS A 341 -24.79 -7.23 13.40
CA LYS A 341 -25.66 -7.19 12.21
C LYS A 341 -24.99 -6.51 11.02
N MET A 342 -24.20 -5.46 11.25
CA MET A 342 -23.46 -4.79 10.16
C MET A 342 -22.34 -5.69 9.62
N ALA A 343 -21.66 -6.45 10.49
CA ALA A 343 -20.68 -7.43 10.07
C ALA A 343 -21.32 -8.60 9.31
N ALA A 344 -22.51 -9.06 9.73
CA ALA A 344 -23.28 -10.09 9.04
C ALA A 344 -23.78 -9.63 7.65
N VAL A 345 -24.13 -8.35 7.48
CA VAL A 345 -24.41 -7.79 6.15
C VAL A 345 -23.22 -7.94 5.21
N VAL A 346 -22.02 -7.69 5.71
CA VAL A 346 -20.78 -7.80 4.93
C VAL A 346 -20.41 -9.25 4.63
N GLU A 347 -20.58 -10.14 5.60
CA GLU A 347 -20.36 -11.58 5.43
C GLU A 347 -21.27 -12.17 4.35
N GLY A 348 -22.54 -11.75 4.29
CA GLY A 348 -23.51 -12.17 3.30
C GLY A 348 -23.34 -11.57 1.89
N ILE A 349 -22.30 -10.76 1.63
CA ILE A 349 -22.01 -10.27 0.29
C ILE A 349 -21.61 -11.45 -0.62
N PRO A 350 -22.25 -11.62 -1.80
CA PRO A 350 -21.93 -12.70 -2.70
C PRO A 350 -20.47 -12.72 -3.14
N LEU A 351 -19.83 -13.89 -3.12
CA LEU A 351 -18.42 -14.03 -3.52
C LEU A 351 -18.10 -13.47 -4.92
N PRO A 352 -18.95 -13.63 -5.97
CA PRO A 352 -18.69 -13.01 -7.27
C PRO A 352 -18.64 -11.48 -7.21
N VAL A 353 -19.47 -10.85 -6.36
CA VAL A 353 -19.45 -9.39 -6.14
C VAL A 353 -18.14 -8.99 -5.47
N LEU A 354 -17.73 -9.73 -4.42
CA LEU A 354 -16.43 -9.56 -3.77
C LEU A 354 -15.27 -9.77 -4.75
N GLY A 355 -15.40 -10.73 -5.69
CA GLY A 355 -14.41 -10.99 -6.72
C GLY A 355 -14.22 -9.81 -7.67
N GLY A 356 -15.31 -9.23 -8.16
CA GLY A 356 -15.26 -8.04 -9.01
C GLY A 356 -14.62 -6.84 -8.31
N ALA A 357 -14.99 -6.60 -7.04
CA ALA A 357 -14.38 -5.56 -6.21
C ALA A 357 -12.93 -5.89 -5.85
N GLY A 358 -12.61 -7.15 -5.61
CA GLY A 358 -11.26 -7.64 -5.30
C GLY A 358 -10.29 -7.40 -6.46
N VAL A 359 -10.70 -7.61 -7.70
CA VAL A 359 -9.88 -7.27 -8.88
C VAL A 359 -9.49 -5.79 -8.89
N ALA A 360 -10.44 -4.88 -8.60
CA ALA A 360 -10.14 -3.46 -8.51
C ALA A 360 -9.23 -3.16 -7.30
N LEU A 361 -9.54 -3.69 -6.12
CA LEU A 361 -8.83 -3.41 -4.87
C LEU A 361 -7.37 -3.91 -4.94
N PHE A 362 -7.15 -5.19 -5.28
CA PHE A 362 -5.80 -5.77 -5.33
C PHE A 362 -5.02 -5.25 -6.53
N GLY A 363 -5.72 -4.90 -7.63
CA GLY A 363 -5.13 -4.17 -8.76
C GLY A 363 -4.58 -2.81 -8.34
N MET A 364 -5.28 -2.07 -7.49
CA MET A 364 -4.79 -0.80 -6.94
C MET A 364 -3.58 -1.00 -6.00
N VAL A 365 -3.55 -2.08 -5.21
CA VAL A 365 -2.36 -2.43 -4.41
C VAL A 365 -1.17 -2.68 -5.34
N ALA A 366 -1.32 -3.51 -6.38
CA ALA A 366 -0.26 -3.77 -7.36
C ALA A 366 0.21 -2.47 -8.04
N ALA A 367 -0.73 -1.61 -8.46
CA ALA A 367 -0.43 -0.32 -9.08
C ALA A 367 0.32 0.63 -8.13
N SER A 368 0.05 0.57 -6.81
CA SER A 368 0.84 1.31 -5.81
C SER A 368 2.30 0.84 -5.76
N GLY A 369 2.54 -0.47 -5.89
CA GLY A 369 3.89 -1.02 -6.07
C GLY A 369 4.57 -0.47 -7.33
N VAL A 370 3.88 -0.45 -8.47
CA VAL A 370 4.38 0.14 -9.71
C VAL A 370 4.71 1.62 -9.53
N ARG A 371 3.85 2.40 -8.86
CA ARG A 371 4.11 3.81 -8.55
C ARG A 371 5.37 3.99 -7.70
N THR A 372 5.62 3.10 -6.75
CA THR A 372 6.84 3.14 -5.94
C THR A 372 8.06 2.83 -6.80
N LEU A 373 7.97 1.82 -7.67
CA LEU A 373 9.03 1.44 -8.61
C LEU A 373 9.33 2.55 -9.64
N SER A 374 8.35 3.35 -10.05
CA SER A 374 8.57 4.45 -11.00
C SER A 374 9.53 5.55 -10.50
N LYS A 375 9.81 5.55 -9.19
CA LYS A 375 10.82 6.45 -8.57
C LYS A 375 12.25 5.92 -8.68
N VAL A 376 12.43 4.72 -9.24
CA VAL A 376 13.71 4.01 -9.32
C VAL A 376 14.21 4.01 -10.76
N ALA A 377 15.51 4.23 -10.96
CA ALA A 377 16.11 4.03 -12.28
C ALA A 377 16.08 2.53 -12.65
N PHE A 378 15.45 2.19 -13.78
CA PHE A 378 15.35 0.82 -14.27
C PHE A 378 16.63 0.39 -15.00
N THR A 379 17.73 0.29 -14.23
CA THR A 379 18.96 -0.35 -14.72
C THR A 379 18.75 -1.84 -14.94
N ASN A 380 19.58 -2.49 -15.75
CA ASN A 380 19.50 -3.96 -15.97
C ASN A 380 19.55 -4.73 -14.64
N THR A 381 20.33 -4.27 -13.68
CA THR A 381 20.43 -4.85 -12.33
C THR A 381 19.11 -4.74 -11.57
N ASN A 382 18.51 -3.54 -11.55
CA ASN A 382 17.25 -3.31 -10.85
C ASN A 382 16.09 -4.08 -11.50
N ILE A 383 16.06 -4.16 -12.84
CA ILE A 383 15.10 -4.99 -13.57
C ILE A 383 15.24 -6.47 -13.16
N LEU A 384 16.47 -6.97 -13.04
CA LEU A 384 16.72 -8.35 -12.64
C LEU A 384 16.23 -8.63 -11.22
N VAL A 385 16.47 -7.71 -10.26
CA VAL A 385 15.95 -7.83 -8.89
C VAL A 385 14.43 -7.96 -8.91
N VAL A 386 13.72 -7.06 -9.61
CA VAL A 386 12.26 -7.08 -9.71
C VAL A 386 11.77 -8.38 -10.37
N ALA A 387 12.35 -8.74 -11.52
CA ALA A 387 11.92 -9.90 -12.30
C ALA A 387 12.07 -11.22 -11.54
N ILE A 388 13.24 -11.45 -10.93
CA ILE A 388 13.48 -12.69 -10.18
C ILE A 388 12.59 -12.74 -8.93
N SER A 389 12.42 -11.63 -8.22
CA SER A 389 11.59 -11.59 -7.01
C SER A 389 10.12 -11.90 -7.30
N ILE A 390 9.57 -11.35 -8.38
CA ILE A 390 8.21 -11.67 -8.85
C ILE A 390 8.16 -13.13 -9.32
N GLY A 391 9.16 -13.58 -10.09
CA GLY A 391 9.25 -14.96 -10.57
C GLY A 391 9.23 -15.98 -9.43
N VAL A 392 10.06 -15.78 -8.40
CA VAL A 392 10.11 -16.63 -7.20
C VAL A 392 8.78 -16.61 -6.46
N ALA A 393 8.19 -15.42 -6.25
CA ALA A 393 6.89 -15.29 -5.61
C ALA A 393 5.80 -16.06 -6.35
N MET A 394 5.72 -15.91 -7.66
CA MET A 394 4.72 -16.60 -8.48
C MET A 394 4.99 -18.10 -8.59
N LEU A 395 6.25 -18.52 -8.60
CA LEU A 395 6.62 -19.93 -8.66
C LEU A 395 6.11 -20.70 -7.43
N THR A 396 6.22 -20.11 -6.23
CA THR A 396 5.72 -20.73 -4.99
C THR A 396 4.20 -20.90 -4.99
N GLU A 397 3.49 -20.02 -5.70
CA GLU A 397 2.04 -20.01 -5.78
C GLU A 397 1.50 -20.72 -7.02
N ALA A 398 2.37 -21.13 -7.94
CA ALA A 398 1.96 -21.79 -9.18
C ALA A 398 1.36 -23.17 -8.89
N LYS A 399 0.08 -23.33 -9.23
CA LYS A 399 -0.56 -24.64 -9.30
C LYS A 399 -0.50 -25.11 -10.74
N LEU A 400 0.33 -26.11 -11.02
CA LEU A 400 0.40 -26.75 -12.33
C LEU A 400 -0.78 -27.72 -12.45
N TYR A 401 -1.67 -27.49 -13.40
CA TYR A 401 -2.71 -28.42 -13.77
C TYR A 401 -2.11 -29.42 -14.76
N TYR A 402 -1.87 -30.63 -14.30
CA TYR A 402 -1.43 -31.72 -15.15
C TYR A 402 -2.61 -32.65 -15.40
N THR A 403 -2.96 -32.87 -16.67
CA THR A 403 -3.94 -33.87 -17.08
C THR A 403 -3.17 -35.15 -17.39
N ASP A 404 -3.06 -36.05 -16.42
CA ASP A 404 -2.53 -37.38 -16.66
C ASP A 404 -3.70 -38.31 -17.02
N ARG A 405 -3.77 -38.68 -18.29
CA ARG A 405 -4.80 -39.61 -18.79
C ARG A 405 -4.69 -41.02 -18.18
N THR A 406 -3.61 -41.31 -17.44
CA THR A 406 -3.41 -42.60 -16.77
C THR A 406 -3.98 -42.67 -15.36
N LEU A 407 -4.29 -41.49 -14.75
CA LEU A 407 -4.79 -41.39 -13.36
C LEU A 407 -6.28 -41.03 -13.25
N GLY A 408 -7.01 -40.97 -14.36
CA GLY A 408 -8.44 -40.64 -14.39
C GLY A 408 -8.74 -39.22 -14.90
N ASP A 409 -9.98 -38.98 -15.31
CA ASP A 409 -10.44 -37.76 -16.01
C ASP A 409 -10.55 -36.50 -15.13
N GLY A 410 -9.57 -36.21 -14.29
CA GLY A 410 -9.57 -35.00 -13.47
C GLY A 410 -8.23 -34.26 -13.47
N PRO A 411 -8.23 -32.92 -13.34
CA PRO A 411 -6.99 -32.15 -13.20
C PRO A 411 -6.32 -32.49 -11.85
N VAL A 412 -5.11 -33.04 -11.91
CA VAL A 412 -4.28 -33.27 -10.72
C VAL A 412 -3.56 -31.96 -10.40
N ASN A 413 -3.82 -31.40 -9.21
CA ASN A 413 -3.05 -30.27 -8.68
C ASN A 413 -1.64 -30.76 -8.30
N VAL A 414 -0.66 -30.50 -9.13
CA VAL A 414 0.74 -30.70 -8.78
C VAL A 414 1.29 -29.37 -8.27
N SER A 415 1.32 -29.20 -6.95
CA SER A 415 2.26 -28.26 -6.35
C SER A 415 3.67 -28.79 -6.64
N LEU A 416 4.67 -27.90 -6.82
CA LEU A 416 6.05 -28.34 -6.91
C LEU A 416 6.37 -29.17 -5.65
N ASP A 417 6.43 -30.49 -5.82
CA ASP A 417 6.62 -31.51 -4.77
C ASP A 417 7.92 -31.27 -3.97
N LEU A 418 8.76 -30.37 -4.50
CA LEU A 418 10.00 -29.93 -3.88
C LEU A 418 9.77 -29.33 -2.47
N TYR A 419 8.65 -28.62 -2.25
CA TYR A 419 8.39 -27.99 -0.93
C TYR A 419 8.08 -29.01 0.16
N HIS A 420 7.42 -30.12 -0.16
CA HIS A 420 7.10 -31.17 0.80
C HIS A 420 8.32 -31.95 1.32
N GLN A 421 9.46 -31.83 0.64
CA GLN A 421 10.72 -32.44 1.07
C GLN A 421 11.49 -31.57 2.07
N PHE A 422 11.13 -30.30 2.23
CA PHE A 422 11.76 -29.40 3.18
C PHE A 422 11.10 -29.49 4.56
N PRO A 423 11.84 -29.18 5.65
CA PRO A 423 11.28 -29.13 7.00
C PRO A 423 10.11 -28.15 7.10
N ASP A 424 9.16 -28.38 8.01
CA ASP A 424 7.94 -27.58 8.20
C ASP A 424 8.23 -26.08 8.38
N TRP A 425 9.29 -25.73 9.08
CA TRP A 425 9.69 -24.34 9.26
C TRP A 425 10.03 -23.65 7.93
N PHE A 426 10.67 -24.35 7.00
CA PHE A 426 10.98 -23.82 5.67
C PHE A 426 9.70 -23.66 4.86
N GLN A 427 8.82 -24.64 4.89
CA GLN A 427 7.54 -24.58 4.22
C GLN A 427 6.72 -23.39 4.73
N THR A 428 6.64 -23.17 6.04
CA THR A 428 5.88 -22.08 6.64
C THR A 428 6.39 -20.70 6.17
N ILE A 429 7.69 -20.53 5.98
CA ILE A 429 8.28 -19.26 5.57
C ILE A 429 8.16 -19.05 4.05
N PHE A 430 8.50 -20.08 3.26
CA PHE A 430 8.68 -19.95 1.80
C PHE A 430 7.48 -20.40 0.97
N HIS A 431 6.48 -21.04 1.56
CA HIS A 431 5.26 -21.43 0.83
C HIS A 431 4.38 -20.22 0.47
N SER A 432 4.51 -19.12 1.19
CA SER A 432 3.86 -17.85 0.83
C SER A 432 4.68 -17.12 -0.24
N GLY A 433 4.08 -16.85 -1.41
CA GLY A 433 4.73 -16.07 -2.46
C GLY A 433 5.14 -14.67 -2.01
N ILE A 434 4.38 -14.06 -1.11
CA ILE A 434 4.70 -12.74 -0.53
C ILE A 434 6.00 -12.82 0.27
N SER A 435 6.13 -13.82 1.16
CA SER A 435 7.35 -13.99 1.99
C SER A 435 8.56 -14.36 1.13
N ALA A 436 8.41 -15.33 0.22
CA ALA A 436 9.49 -15.77 -0.66
C ALA A 436 9.98 -14.63 -1.57
N GLY A 437 9.05 -13.90 -2.17
CA GLY A 437 9.37 -12.75 -3.02
C GLY A 437 10.01 -11.60 -2.25
N ALA A 438 9.54 -11.29 -1.04
CA ALA A 438 10.11 -10.25 -0.19
C ALA A 438 11.57 -10.59 0.19
N ILE A 439 11.81 -11.81 0.67
CA ILE A 439 13.16 -12.28 1.00
C ILE A 439 14.08 -12.19 -0.22
N THR A 440 13.58 -12.65 -1.38
CA THR A 440 14.34 -12.62 -2.63
C THR A 440 14.68 -11.19 -3.04
N ALA A 441 13.73 -10.26 -2.96
CA ALA A 441 13.96 -8.85 -3.29
C ALA A 441 15.03 -8.22 -2.39
N ILE A 442 14.96 -8.48 -1.07
CA ILE A 442 15.93 -7.99 -0.12
C ILE A 442 17.32 -8.57 -0.41
N LEU A 443 17.43 -9.89 -0.54
CA LEU A 443 18.71 -10.57 -0.76
C LEU A 443 19.37 -10.17 -2.08
N LEU A 444 18.60 -10.12 -3.18
CA LEU A 444 19.13 -9.71 -4.48
C LEU A 444 19.53 -8.23 -4.48
N ASN A 445 18.76 -7.37 -3.84
CA ASN A 445 19.15 -5.97 -3.72
C ASN A 445 20.45 -5.82 -2.91
N LEU A 446 20.61 -6.55 -1.80
CA LEU A 446 21.84 -6.56 -1.03
C LEU A 446 23.01 -7.13 -1.84
N LEU A 447 22.80 -8.20 -2.58
CA LEU A 447 23.85 -8.86 -3.36
C LEU A 447 24.31 -8.01 -4.56
N LEU A 448 23.37 -7.40 -5.28
CA LEU A 448 23.65 -6.78 -6.58
C LEU A 448 23.87 -5.26 -6.48
N ASN A 449 23.25 -4.59 -5.49
CA ASN A 449 23.31 -3.14 -5.34
C ASN A 449 24.19 -2.66 -4.18
N THR A 450 24.68 -3.55 -3.30
CA THR A 450 25.68 -3.20 -2.27
C THR A 450 27.11 -3.42 -2.78
N ARG A 451 27.52 -2.66 -3.77
CA ARG A 451 28.97 -2.46 -3.92
C ARG A 451 29.43 -1.45 -2.88
N PRO A 452 30.65 -1.57 -2.29
CA PRO A 452 31.20 -0.53 -1.43
C PRO A 452 31.29 0.74 -2.28
N THR A 453 30.45 1.69 -1.97
CA THR A 453 30.18 2.82 -2.84
C THR A 453 30.99 4.02 -2.43
N ASP A 454 31.94 4.36 -3.25
CA ASP A 454 32.33 5.75 -3.48
C ASP A 454 31.15 6.56 -4.12
N GLU A 455 30.19 5.88 -4.83
CA GLU A 455 29.00 6.50 -5.40
C GLU A 455 27.94 6.91 -4.36
N LEU A 456 27.70 6.12 -3.29
CA LEU A 456 26.76 6.52 -2.22
C LEU A 456 27.34 7.64 -1.35
N ALA A 457 28.66 7.71 -1.21
CA ALA A 457 29.32 8.87 -0.60
C ALA A 457 29.18 10.11 -1.50
N GLY A 458 29.16 9.96 -2.82
CA GLY A 458 28.86 11.01 -3.79
C GLY A 458 27.40 11.49 -3.71
N ASP A 459 26.43 10.60 -3.62
CA ASP A 459 25.02 10.96 -3.47
C ASP A 459 24.69 11.53 -2.09
N LEU A 460 25.32 11.08 -1.02
CA LEU A 460 25.16 11.65 0.33
C LEU A 460 25.96 12.95 0.49
N ALA A 461 27.12 13.09 -0.17
CA ALA A 461 27.86 14.35 -0.24
C ALA A 461 27.15 15.35 -1.17
N GLY A 462 26.43 14.88 -2.18
CA GLY A 462 25.54 15.69 -3.00
C GLY A 462 24.26 16.15 -2.29
N HIS A 463 23.91 15.57 -1.13
CA HIS A 463 22.77 16.01 -0.32
C HIS A 463 23.14 17.06 0.74
N ASP A 464 24.43 17.28 1.01
CA ASP A 464 24.94 18.41 1.83
C ASP A 464 25.36 19.62 0.97
N ALA A 465 25.37 19.51 -0.35
CA ALA A 465 25.29 20.70 -1.19
C ALA A 465 23.94 21.38 -0.90
N PRO A 466 23.91 22.70 -0.66
CA PRO A 466 22.65 23.41 -0.48
C PRO A 466 21.77 23.02 -1.68
N ARG A 467 20.65 22.35 -1.42
CA ARG A 467 19.64 22.04 -2.43
C ARG A 467 19.35 23.36 -3.11
N GLY A 468 19.90 23.57 -4.29
CA GLY A 468 19.45 24.63 -5.15
C GLY A 468 17.94 24.44 -5.18
N ALA A 469 17.20 25.44 -4.71
CA ALA A 469 15.75 25.42 -4.77
C ALA A 469 15.37 24.86 -6.14
N LEU A 470 14.41 23.94 -6.21
CA LEU A 470 13.80 23.51 -7.48
C LEU A 470 13.70 24.76 -8.33
N PRO A 471 14.14 24.77 -9.60
CA PRO A 471 14.16 25.99 -10.40
C PRO A 471 12.82 26.66 -10.20
N ASP A 472 12.82 27.91 -9.75
CA ASP A 472 11.58 28.67 -9.62
C ASP A 472 10.83 28.42 -10.93
N PRO A 473 9.59 27.87 -10.92
CA PRO A 473 8.84 27.63 -12.16
C PRO A 473 8.82 28.87 -13.05
N LEU A 474 8.94 30.06 -12.46
CA LEU A 474 9.10 31.31 -13.16
C LEU A 474 10.47 31.44 -13.86
N ASP A 475 11.55 30.91 -13.31
CA ASP A 475 12.87 30.97 -13.95
C ASP A 475 12.96 30.02 -15.15
N ALA A 476 12.35 28.83 -15.05
CA ALA A 476 12.23 27.89 -16.18
C ALA A 476 11.35 28.47 -17.30
N LEU A 477 10.23 29.12 -16.96
CA LEU A 477 9.39 29.84 -17.93
C LEU A 477 10.14 31.01 -18.58
N ARG A 478 10.88 31.81 -17.82
CA ARG A 478 11.72 32.91 -18.36
C ARG A 478 12.82 32.38 -19.26
N ALA A 479 13.47 31.26 -18.90
CA ALA A 479 14.51 30.65 -19.73
C ALA A 479 13.95 30.16 -21.08
N ALA A 480 12.70 29.76 -21.15
CA ALA A 480 12.02 29.30 -22.36
C ALA A 480 11.34 30.42 -23.15
N ASP A 481 11.06 31.58 -22.54
CA ASP A 481 10.32 32.66 -23.16
C ASP A 481 11.22 33.41 -24.17
N PRO A 482 10.86 33.45 -25.47
CA PRO A 482 11.60 34.20 -26.51
C PRO A 482 11.66 35.74 -26.28
N ALA A 483 10.82 36.27 -25.41
CA ALA A 483 10.82 37.70 -25.06
C ALA A 483 11.80 38.03 -23.91
N THR A 484 12.45 37.05 -23.31
CA THR A 484 13.42 37.27 -22.24
C THR A 484 14.69 37.90 -22.78
N PRO A 485 15.14 39.07 -22.23
CA PRO A 485 16.35 39.76 -22.71
C PRO A 485 17.61 38.88 -22.61
N PRO A 486 18.54 38.95 -23.58
CA PRO A 486 19.78 38.15 -23.60
C PRO A 486 20.60 38.26 -22.32
N GLN A 487 20.72 39.44 -21.75
CA GLN A 487 21.42 39.65 -20.48
C GLN A 487 20.82 38.88 -19.32
N ARG A 488 19.48 38.73 -19.29
CA ARG A 488 18.79 37.96 -18.26
C ARG A 488 18.96 36.46 -18.49
N LEU A 489 18.97 36.02 -19.76
CA LEU A 489 19.27 34.63 -20.11
C LEU A 489 20.70 34.26 -19.71
N ARG A 490 21.66 35.15 -19.91
CA ARG A 490 23.04 34.96 -19.45
C ARG A 490 23.11 34.79 -17.94
N GLN A 491 22.49 35.70 -17.19
CA GLN A 491 22.43 35.61 -15.73
C GLN A 491 21.78 34.31 -15.24
N LEU A 492 20.66 33.90 -15.86
CA LEU A 492 20.01 32.62 -15.54
C LEU A 492 20.93 31.43 -15.84
N ALA A 493 21.73 31.46 -16.90
CA ALA A 493 22.68 30.40 -17.24
C ALA A 493 23.86 30.31 -16.24
N GLU A 494 24.24 31.45 -15.64
CA GLU A 494 25.27 31.53 -14.59
C GLU A 494 24.72 31.03 -13.24
N ASP A 495 23.55 31.54 -12.83
CA ASP A 495 22.92 31.26 -11.52
C ASP A 495 22.29 29.86 -11.45
N ARG A 496 21.87 29.30 -12.60
CA ARG A 496 21.07 28.06 -12.73
C ARG A 496 21.61 27.14 -13.82
N PRO A 497 22.68 26.40 -13.56
CA PRO A 497 23.27 25.48 -14.54
C PRO A 497 22.28 24.51 -15.18
N GLU A 498 21.26 24.06 -14.43
CA GLU A 498 20.21 23.14 -14.88
C GLU A 498 19.31 23.73 -15.99
N LEU A 499 19.26 25.02 -16.15
CA LEU A 499 18.50 25.71 -17.21
C LEU A 499 19.29 25.94 -18.52
N ARG A 500 20.58 25.61 -18.56
CA ARG A 500 21.47 25.85 -19.72
C ARG A 500 20.98 25.18 -20.99
N THR A 501 20.41 23.98 -20.89
CA THR A 501 19.84 23.27 -22.05
C THR A 501 18.64 24.00 -22.65
N ILE A 502 17.79 24.60 -21.82
CA ILE A 502 16.64 25.40 -22.25
C ILE A 502 17.12 26.72 -22.84
N ILE A 503 18.07 27.39 -22.18
CA ILE A 503 18.58 28.68 -22.59
C ILE A 503 19.30 28.59 -23.95
N VAL A 504 20.09 27.55 -24.19
CA VAL A 504 20.77 27.36 -25.48
C VAL A 504 19.79 27.22 -26.66
N THR A 505 18.60 26.67 -26.42
CA THR A 505 17.55 26.54 -27.45
C THR A 505 16.63 27.75 -27.58
N ASN A 506 16.75 28.74 -26.68
CA ASN A 506 15.96 29.95 -26.74
C ASN A 506 16.46 30.88 -27.86
N PRO A 507 15.59 31.29 -28.82
CA PRO A 507 15.99 32.14 -29.95
C PRO A 507 16.48 33.55 -29.55
N ALA A 508 16.20 34.01 -28.32
CA ALA A 508 16.68 35.29 -27.81
C ALA A 508 18.09 35.20 -27.18
N THR A 509 18.66 33.99 -27.04
CA THR A 509 20.00 33.80 -26.46
C THR A 509 21.06 34.31 -27.46
N ASP A 510 21.93 35.21 -27.03
CA ASP A 510 23.00 35.73 -27.86
C ASP A 510 24.14 34.71 -28.06
N ARG A 511 24.94 34.96 -29.10
CA ARG A 511 26.02 34.05 -29.50
C ARG A 511 27.10 33.93 -28.44
N GLU A 512 27.37 34.99 -27.68
CA GLU A 512 28.37 35.01 -26.62
C GLU A 512 27.94 34.08 -25.46
N THR A 513 26.69 34.18 -25.03
CA THR A 513 26.09 33.30 -24.01
C THR A 513 26.09 31.85 -24.46
N CYS A 514 25.73 31.55 -25.70
CA CYS A 514 25.78 30.16 -26.24
C CYS A 514 27.20 29.61 -26.23
N THR A 515 28.21 30.41 -26.64
CA THR A 515 29.61 30.01 -26.65
C THR A 515 30.10 29.72 -25.25
N TRP A 516 29.80 30.60 -24.31
CA TRP A 516 30.17 30.44 -22.92
C TRP A 516 29.55 29.20 -22.29
N ILE A 517 28.25 28.91 -22.54
CA ILE A 517 27.57 27.70 -22.03
C ILE A 517 28.26 26.43 -22.58
N ARG A 518 28.65 26.42 -23.86
CA ARG A 518 29.40 25.30 -24.46
C ARG A 518 30.76 25.06 -23.83
N GLU A 519 31.47 26.12 -23.45
CA GLU A 519 32.78 26.05 -22.80
C GLU A 519 32.71 25.51 -21.35
N GLN A 520 31.53 25.49 -20.72
CA GLN A 520 31.35 24.97 -19.37
C GLN A 520 31.45 23.41 -19.28
N GLY A 521 31.58 22.70 -20.43
CA GLY A 521 31.87 21.28 -20.48
C GLY A 521 30.69 20.36 -20.11
N ASP A 522 29.46 20.87 -20.09
CA ASP A 522 28.26 20.08 -19.80
C ASP A 522 27.92 19.17 -21.01
N GLU A 523 28.02 17.87 -20.81
CA GLU A 523 27.82 16.88 -21.87
C GLU A 523 26.37 16.85 -22.38
N GLN A 524 25.39 17.16 -21.52
CA GLN A 524 23.98 17.27 -21.92
C GLN A 524 23.75 18.49 -22.81
N VAL A 525 24.33 19.61 -22.45
CA VAL A 525 24.30 20.84 -23.29
C VAL A 525 24.98 20.60 -24.62
N ALA A 526 26.14 19.95 -24.66
CA ALA A 526 26.85 19.62 -25.88
C ALA A 526 26.01 18.71 -26.81
N ALA A 527 25.25 17.75 -26.27
CA ALA A 527 24.35 16.89 -27.02
C ALA A 527 23.17 17.68 -27.62
N VAL A 528 22.58 18.59 -26.84
CA VAL A 528 21.49 19.45 -27.31
C VAL A 528 21.98 20.40 -28.41
N CYS A 529 23.16 20.99 -28.26
CA CYS A 529 23.76 21.86 -29.27
C CYS A 529 24.02 21.11 -30.57
N ARG A 530 24.58 19.89 -30.54
CA ARG A 530 24.78 19.06 -31.76
C ARG A 530 23.47 18.82 -32.49
N LYS A 531 22.43 18.41 -31.74
CA LYS A 531 21.11 18.10 -32.31
C LYS A 531 20.42 19.34 -32.86
N TRP A 532 20.64 20.52 -32.24
CA TRP A 532 20.11 21.77 -32.72
C TRP A 532 20.81 22.25 -34.00
N ASP A 533 22.13 22.11 -34.09
CA ASP A 533 22.91 22.43 -35.27
C ASP A 533 22.50 21.53 -36.48
N GLU A 534 22.18 20.25 -36.24
CA GLU A 534 21.65 19.31 -37.25
C GLU A 534 20.24 19.71 -37.75
N VAL A 535 19.35 20.17 -36.86
CA VAL A 535 17.97 20.57 -37.22
C VAL A 535 17.90 21.93 -37.89
N THR A 536 18.82 22.84 -37.58
CA THR A 536 18.83 24.22 -38.12
C THR A 536 19.70 24.38 -39.35
N ASP A 537 20.23 23.30 -39.93
CA ASP A 537 21.06 23.33 -41.16
C ASP A 537 22.26 24.28 -41.06
N GLY A 538 22.84 24.39 -39.86
CA GLY A 538 23.98 25.27 -39.63
C GLY A 538 23.69 26.77 -39.72
N ARG A 539 22.44 27.20 -39.77
CA ARG A 539 22.06 28.63 -39.94
C ARG A 539 22.56 29.55 -38.82
N PHE A 540 23.02 29.02 -37.70
CA PHE A 540 23.66 29.78 -36.63
C PHE A 540 25.16 29.99 -36.82
N SER A 541 25.80 29.31 -37.80
CA SER A 541 27.22 29.48 -38.11
C SER A 541 27.49 30.67 -39.07
N THR A 542 26.47 31.26 -39.72
CA THR A 542 26.66 32.19 -40.84
C THR A 542 25.94 33.56 -40.73
N ARG A 543 25.41 33.93 -39.55
CA ARG A 543 24.97 35.30 -39.33
C ARG A 543 25.98 36.07 -38.49
N GLY A 544 27.01 36.56 -39.17
CA GLY A 544 28.05 37.42 -38.65
C GLY A 544 28.93 37.93 -39.78
N GLY A 545 28.42 38.91 -40.51
CA GLY A 545 29.14 39.80 -41.36
C GLY A 545 28.55 41.18 -41.21
#